data_850d9f3a8ca7a971c97425831e1a293f
#
_entry.id   850d9f3a8ca7a971c97425831e1a293f
#
_cell.length_a   1.000
_cell.length_b   1.000
_cell.length_c   1.000
_cell.angle_alpha   90.00
_cell.angle_beta   90.00
_cell.angle_gamma   90.00
#
_symmetry.space_group_name_H-M   'P 1'
#
loop_
_entity.id
_entity.type
_entity.pdbx_description
1 polymer ?
#
loop_
_entity_poly.entity_id
_entity_poly.type
_entity_poly.pdbx_seq_one_letter_code
_entity_poly.pdbx_strand_id
1 'polypeptide(L)'
;MRTLPLRAGVLVGAMLITMLLPSSPAHAAPTLASRMAAVQNANVINYYPSNAGWTFMWTNFDVIRVHADLNQAAWLGADTVRVIVFPQTFGYPVPSAAYTQKLDTVIDVAESNGLNVKLTLFDWWSGYSDVANSIAWAQTLLAPYANDPRVIAVELKNEIPPNDATAINWARQLIPAVRTTAPTMPLTLTVDGTSGATGMATLKAQLAGTPLDYYDFHFYGASERSLAEIRRAQDAVAPTPMVIGETGVSTVSGTEGEQGAYLARVFRAAAEAGVGSVAPWTLNDFAQGAIPPNSTVSTQPAQYKFGLYRTDASPKIAASVVDDAWTTGTTSNSILNLGFEAAAADSPWRQYQPQAGAAVITTESPRTGSQSARFSGTTRAGSNLPSLVTSPITPVQAGQQWHAEAYARGVAATGITEISMSWFTISGTWISQHTSNRLPTGNSSWTKLSVDAVAPAGAASVQLHLKSGDNTGTVYYDDVAIS
;
A
#
# COMPACT_ATOMS: atom_id res chain seq x y z
N MET A 1 76.77 37.39 -41.50
CA MET A 1 75.74 36.85 -42.42
C MET A 1 75.11 35.66 -41.76
N ARG A 2 73.97 35.84 -41.25
CA ARG A 2 73.15 34.76 -40.62
C ARG A 2 71.82 34.69 -41.32
N THR A 3 71.52 33.58 -41.95
CA THR A 3 70.29 33.27 -42.65
C THR A 3 69.22 32.81 -41.66
N LEU A 4 68.03 33.42 -41.71
CA LEU A 4 66.82 32.99 -40.97
C LEU A 4 66.09 31.94 -41.81
N PRO A 5 65.49 30.90 -41.15
CA PRO A 5 64.61 29.95 -41.84
C PRO A 5 63.21 30.40 -41.90
N LEU A 6 62.53 30.10 -43.01
CA LEU A 6 61.06 30.24 -43.26
C LEU A 6 60.27 29.37 -42.30
N ARG A 7 59.22 29.94 -41.72
CA ARG A 7 58.20 29.20 -40.99
C ARG A 7 57.08 28.75 -41.97
N ALA A 8 56.85 27.46 -42.07
CA ALA A 8 55.74 26.86 -42.77
C ALA A 8 54.49 26.99 -41.89
N GLY A 9 53.42 27.60 -42.42
CA GLY A 9 52.13 27.67 -41.77
C GLY A 9 51.37 26.36 -41.95
N VAL A 10 50.93 25.76 -40.81
CA VAL A 10 50.05 24.61 -40.81
C VAL A 10 48.61 25.13 -40.77
N LEU A 11 47.86 24.91 -41.84
CA LEU A 11 46.41 25.09 -41.86
C LEU A 11 45.75 23.94 -41.10
N VAL A 12 45.15 24.22 -39.92
CA VAL A 12 44.31 23.28 -39.21
C VAL A 12 42.91 23.43 -39.80
N GLY A 13 42.48 22.48 -40.62
CA GLY A 13 41.10 22.34 -41.08
C GLY A 13 40.23 21.84 -39.94
N ALA A 14 39.30 22.66 -39.46
CA ALA A 14 38.28 22.24 -38.52
C ALA A 14 37.24 21.36 -39.25
N MET A 15 37.31 20.05 -39.01
CA MET A 15 36.33 19.08 -39.46
C MET A 15 35.12 19.16 -38.52
N LEU A 16 34.03 19.78 -38.90
CA LEU A 16 32.76 19.71 -38.18
C LEU A 16 32.21 18.29 -38.31
N ILE A 17 32.39 17.48 -37.26
CA ILE A 17 31.67 16.22 -37.09
C ILE A 17 30.27 16.56 -36.56
N THR A 18 29.29 16.60 -37.43
CA THR A 18 27.87 16.57 -37.06
C THR A 18 27.59 15.19 -36.50
N MET A 19 27.59 15.05 -35.16
CA MET A 19 27.03 13.89 -34.50
C MET A 19 25.52 13.91 -34.76
N LEU A 20 25.05 13.08 -35.68
CA LEU A 20 23.66 12.67 -35.75
C LEU A 20 23.37 11.86 -34.49
N LEU A 21 22.75 12.48 -33.48
CA LEU A 21 22.16 11.75 -32.36
C LEU A 21 21.13 10.79 -32.96
N PRO A 22 21.16 9.51 -32.63
CA PRO A 22 20.11 8.60 -33.06
C PRO A 22 18.79 9.15 -32.54
N SER A 23 17.86 9.45 -33.43
CA SER A 23 16.48 9.74 -33.06
C SER A 23 15.96 8.55 -32.30
N SER A 24 15.57 8.74 -31.04
CA SER A 24 14.83 7.72 -30.29
C SER A 24 13.69 7.21 -31.15
N PRO A 25 13.45 5.89 -31.24
CA PRO A 25 12.33 5.39 -32.02
C PRO A 25 11.07 6.06 -31.47
N ALA A 26 10.30 6.69 -32.39
CA ALA A 26 9.02 7.26 -32.03
C ALA A 26 8.17 6.13 -31.43
N HIS A 27 7.89 6.20 -30.12
CA HIS A 27 6.97 5.26 -29.50
C HIS A 27 5.61 5.41 -30.19
N ALA A 28 5.02 4.26 -30.58
CA ALA A 28 3.65 4.29 -31.12
C ALA A 28 2.74 4.94 -30.06
N ALA A 29 1.82 5.81 -30.52
CA ALA A 29 0.86 6.45 -29.62
C ALA A 29 0.10 5.36 -28.82
N PRO A 30 -0.05 5.54 -27.49
CA PRO A 30 -0.68 4.51 -26.66
C PRO A 30 -2.15 4.35 -27.03
N THR A 31 -2.61 3.09 -27.04
CA THR A 31 -4.03 2.77 -27.21
C THR A 31 -4.73 2.69 -25.87
N LEU A 32 -6.08 2.78 -25.86
CA LEU A 32 -6.85 2.54 -24.62
C LEU A 32 -6.55 1.15 -24.06
N ALA A 33 -6.45 0.13 -24.90
CA ALA A 33 -6.16 -1.23 -24.46
C ALA A 33 -4.78 -1.38 -23.83
N SER A 34 -3.73 -0.75 -24.40
CA SER A 34 -2.39 -0.81 -23.81
C SER A 34 -2.30 -0.07 -22.47
N ARG A 35 -2.96 1.07 -22.35
CA ARG A 35 -3.04 1.80 -21.08
C ARG A 35 -3.86 1.04 -20.03
N MET A 36 -4.98 0.42 -20.43
CA MET A 36 -5.78 -0.41 -19.52
C MET A 36 -4.99 -1.61 -18.99
N ALA A 37 -4.19 -2.25 -19.85
CA ALA A 37 -3.30 -3.33 -19.41
C ALA A 37 -2.24 -2.83 -18.39
N ALA A 38 -1.68 -1.64 -18.61
CA ALA A 38 -0.79 -1.00 -17.64
C ALA A 38 -1.51 -0.74 -16.32
N VAL A 39 -2.68 -0.08 -16.33
CA VAL A 39 -3.46 0.25 -15.13
C VAL A 39 -3.78 -1.00 -14.28
N GLN A 40 -4.17 -2.11 -14.91
CA GLN A 40 -4.57 -3.31 -14.20
C GLN A 40 -3.42 -4.06 -13.54
N ASN A 41 -2.17 -3.80 -13.95
CA ASN A 41 -0.98 -4.50 -13.47
C ASN A 41 0.06 -3.56 -12.85
N ALA A 42 -0.25 -2.27 -12.72
CA ALA A 42 0.69 -1.28 -12.22
C ALA A 42 0.98 -1.47 -10.71
N ASN A 43 2.25 -1.34 -10.35
CA ASN A 43 2.71 -1.17 -8.98
C ASN A 43 2.62 0.32 -8.62
N VAL A 44 1.43 0.74 -8.19
CA VAL A 44 1.13 2.16 -7.96
C VAL A 44 1.47 2.58 -6.54
N ILE A 45 2.19 3.70 -6.37
CA ILE A 45 2.37 4.36 -5.08
C ILE A 45 1.65 5.71 -5.03
N ASN A 46 0.89 5.95 -3.97
CA ASN A 46 0.33 7.27 -3.68
C ASN A 46 1.44 8.17 -3.13
N TYR A 47 1.55 9.39 -3.64
CA TYR A 47 2.69 10.23 -3.35
C TYR A 47 2.36 11.67 -2.98
N TYR A 48 2.95 12.08 -1.88
CA TYR A 48 3.26 13.47 -1.53
C TYR A 48 4.62 13.52 -0.83
N PRO A 49 5.38 14.63 -0.97
CA PRO A 49 6.58 14.84 -0.17
C PRO A 49 6.28 14.87 1.33
N SER A 50 7.16 14.26 2.15
CA SER A 50 6.97 14.18 3.61
C SER A 50 6.88 15.55 4.30
N ASN A 51 7.43 16.59 3.69
CA ASN A 51 7.44 17.97 4.19
C ASN A 51 6.41 18.89 3.50
N ALA A 52 5.67 18.39 2.49
CA ALA A 52 4.75 19.18 1.70
C ALA A 52 3.61 18.32 1.11
N GLY A 53 2.65 17.93 1.94
CA GLY A 53 1.49 17.14 1.52
C GLY A 53 0.40 18.00 0.85
N TRP A 54 -0.47 17.35 0.11
CA TRP A 54 -1.62 17.94 -0.60
C TRP A 54 -1.24 19.18 -1.42
N THR A 55 -1.93 20.31 -1.22
CA THR A 55 -1.66 21.54 -1.97
C THR A 55 -0.26 22.10 -1.73
N PHE A 56 0.39 21.77 -0.60
CA PHE A 56 1.75 22.20 -0.32
C PHE A 56 2.78 21.56 -1.24
N MET A 57 2.55 20.37 -1.78
CA MET A 57 3.39 19.80 -2.84
C MET A 57 3.60 20.78 -3.99
N TRP A 58 2.57 21.57 -4.32
CA TRP A 58 2.56 22.49 -5.43
C TRP A 58 2.97 23.90 -5.05
N THR A 59 2.53 24.39 -3.88
CA THR A 59 2.85 25.76 -3.41
C THR A 59 4.27 25.85 -2.85
N ASN A 60 4.78 24.79 -2.23
CA ASN A 60 6.12 24.67 -1.68
C ASN A 60 6.97 23.69 -2.52
N PHE A 61 6.82 23.78 -3.85
CA PHE A 61 7.41 22.83 -4.79
C PHE A 61 8.93 22.75 -4.68
N ASP A 62 9.46 21.54 -4.43
CA ASP A 62 10.87 21.23 -4.37
C ASP A 62 11.18 20.03 -5.28
N VAL A 63 11.76 20.32 -6.44
CA VAL A 63 12.10 19.29 -7.43
C VAL A 63 13.16 18.30 -6.95
N ILE A 64 14.09 18.74 -6.07
CA ILE A 64 15.13 17.87 -5.51
C ILE A 64 14.47 16.83 -4.60
N ARG A 65 13.52 17.27 -3.78
CA ARG A 65 12.76 16.37 -2.92
C ARG A 65 11.90 15.40 -3.73
N VAL A 66 11.19 15.90 -4.76
CA VAL A 66 10.39 15.04 -5.66
C VAL A 66 11.27 13.97 -6.30
N HIS A 67 12.48 14.34 -6.79
CA HIS A 67 13.39 13.37 -7.40
C HIS A 67 13.86 12.31 -6.39
N ALA A 68 14.23 12.72 -5.19
CA ALA A 68 14.67 11.78 -4.15
C ALA A 68 13.54 10.80 -3.76
N ASP A 69 12.33 11.29 -3.58
CA ASP A 69 11.16 10.49 -3.20
C ASP A 69 10.74 9.53 -4.34
N LEU A 70 10.72 9.97 -5.60
CA LEU A 70 10.37 9.11 -6.72
C LEU A 70 11.47 8.07 -7.02
N ASN A 71 12.72 8.40 -6.79
CA ASN A 71 13.80 7.41 -6.81
C ASN A 71 13.58 6.34 -5.73
N GLN A 72 13.20 6.75 -4.52
CA GLN A 72 12.87 5.82 -3.44
C GLN A 72 11.66 4.94 -3.79
N ALA A 73 10.63 5.50 -4.45
CA ALA A 73 9.48 4.74 -4.94
C ALA A 73 9.89 3.67 -5.97
N ALA A 74 10.76 4.02 -6.91
CA ALA A 74 11.31 3.07 -7.90
C ALA A 74 12.13 1.95 -7.24
N TRP A 75 12.95 2.27 -6.23
CA TRP A 75 13.68 1.28 -5.44
C TRP A 75 12.75 0.35 -4.65
N LEU A 76 11.57 0.82 -4.27
CA LEU A 76 10.52 0.01 -3.63
C LEU A 76 9.84 -0.98 -4.60
N GLY A 77 10.10 -0.88 -5.90
CA GLY A 77 9.47 -1.70 -6.93
C GLY A 77 8.21 -1.07 -7.54
N ALA A 78 7.93 0.21 -7.27
CA ALA A 78 6.87 0.92 -7.98
C ALA A 78 7.26 1.11 -9.47
N ASP A 79 6.26 1.05 -10.35
CA ASP A 79 6.37 1.42 -11.76
C ASP A 79 5.47 2.60 -12.13
N THR A 80 4.63 3.03 -11.20
CA THR A 80 3.66 4.11 -11.39
C THR A 80 3.50 4.92 -10.11
N VAL A 81 3.47 6.25 -10.24
CA VAL A 81 3.15 7.16 -9.15
C VAL A 81 1.78 7.80 -9.39
N ARG A 82 0.91 7.84 -8.36
CA ARG A 82 -0.32 8.63 -8.40
C ARG A 82 -0.03 10.05 -7.94
N VAL A 83 -0.28 11.01 -8.83
CA VAL A 83 -0.06 12.45 -8.65
C VAL A 83 -1.39 13.17 -8.65
N ILE A 84 -1.64 14.00 -7.63
CA ILE A 84 -2.93 14.64 -7.41
C ILE A 84 -2.80 16.14 -7.60
N VAL A 85 -3.69 16.73 -8.40
CA VAL A 85 -3.78 18.17 -8.64
C VAL A 85 -5.08 18.74 -8.07
N PHE A 86 -5.06 20.03 -7.74
CA PHE A 86 -6.14 20.73 -7.07
C PHE A 86 -6.56 21.93 -7.92
N PRO A 87 -7.82 22.03 -8.39
CA PRO A 87 -8.24 23.10 -9.30
C PRO A 87 -7.94 24.50 -8.77
N GLN A 88 -8.24 24.80 -7.50
CA GLN A 88 -7.96 26.10 -6.93
C GLN A 88 -6.46 26.46 -6.95
N THR A 89 -5.60 25.47 -6.63
CA THR A 89 -4.14 25.66 -6.63
C THR A 89 -3.60 25.83 -8.03
N PHE A 90 -4.12 25.05 -8.99
CA PHE A 90 -3.69 25.07 -10.39
C PHE A 90 -4.28 26.22 -11.19
N GLY A 91 -5.09 27.09 -10.57
CA GLY A 91 -5.77 28.19 -11.24
C GLY A 91 -7.05 27.74 -11.94
N TYR A 92 -8.18 27.97 -11.26
CA TYR A 92 -9.50 27.68 -11.81
C TYR A 92 -10.21 29.01 -12.14
N PRO A 93 -10.85 29.15 -13.28
CA PRO A 93 -11.21 28.13 -14.26
C PRO A 93 -10.19 27.90 -15.39
N VAL A 94 -9.02 28.53 -15.35
CA VAL A 94 -7.96 28.39 -16.37
C VAL A 94 -6.67 27.89 -15.69
N PRO A 95 -6.13 26.73 -16.10
CA PRO A 95 -4.89 26.23 -15.54
C PRO A 95 -3.74 27.23 -15.67
N SER A 96 -3.05 27.50 -14.56
CA SER A 96 -1.89 28.39 -14.50
C SER A 96 -0.68 27.74 -15.15
N ALA A 97 -0.02 28.44 -16.09
CA ALA A 97 1.20 27.96 -16.72
C ALA A 97 2.31 27.61 -15.71
N ALA A 98 2.41 28.36 -14.59
CA ALA A 98 3.40 28.08 -13.56
C ALA A 98 3.17 26.74 -12.86
N TYR A 99 1.92 26.33 -12.65
CA TYR A 99 1.61 25.04 -12.00
C TYR A 99 1.60 23.89 -12.99
N THR A 100 1.17 24.09 -14.25
CA THR A 100 1.29 23.07 -15.29
C THR A 100 2.76 22.74 -15.58
N GLN A 101 3.66 23.73 -15.58
CA GLN A 101 5.10 23.48 -15.67
C GLN A 101 5.67 22.66 -14.50
N LYS A 102 5.14 22.84 -13.28
CA LYS A 102 5.52 21.98 -12.16
C LYS A 102 5.04 20.55 -12.38
N LEU A 103 3.83 20.36 -12.90
CA LEU A 103 3.31 19.05 -13.25
C LEU A 103 4.16 18.37 -14.33
N ASP A 104 4.54 19.09 -15.41
CA ASP A 104 5.47 18.59 -16.42
C ASP A 104 6.78 18.13 -15.78
N THR A 105 7.33 18.95 -14.87
CA THR A 105 8.56 18.59 -14.13
C THR A 105 8.38 17.31 -13.30
N VAL A 106 7.23 17.11 -12.63
CA VAL A 106 6.97 15.87 -11.88
C VAL A 106 6.90 14.66 -12.81
N ILE A 107 6.27 14.80 -13.98
CA ILE A 107 6.18 13.73 -14.99
C ILE A 107 7.57 13.39 -15.54
N ASP A 108 8.40 14.40 -15.84
CA ASP A 108 9.78 14.22 -16.30
C ASP A 108 10.64 13.51 -15.25
N VAL A 109 10.49 13.89 -13.97
CA VAL A 109 11.17 13.23 -12.85
C VAL A 109 10.68 11.80 -12.67
N ALA A 110 9.39 11.54 -12.81
CA ALA A 110 8.86 10.18 -12.76
C ALA A 110 9.47 9.31 -13.88
N GLU A 111 9.46 9.79 -15.12
CA GLU A 111 10.07 9.11 -16.27
C GLU A 111 11.57 8.82 -16.04
N SER A 112 12.32 9.80 -15.52
CA SER A 112 13.75 9.63 -15.23
C SER A 112 14.05 8.55 -14.20
N ASN A 113 13.07 8.19 -13.38
CA ASN A 113 13.11 7.10 -12.41
C ASN A 113 12.39 5.82 -12.90
N GLY A 114 11.98 5.77 -14.18
CA GLY A 114 11.29 4.61 -14.75
C GLY A 114 9.84 4.46 -14.32
N LEU A 115 9.21 5.54 -13.80
CA LEU A 115 7.84 5.53 -13.32
C LEU A 115 6.89 6.15 -14.34
N ASN A 116 5.72 5.55 -14.51
CA ASN A 116 4.56 6.17 -15.14
C ASN A 116 3.79 7.04 -14.15
N VAL A 117 2.83 7.80 -14.64
CA VAL A 117 1.95 8.65 -13.84
C VAL A 117 0.48 8.26 -14.01
N LYS A 118 -0.20 8.05 -12.89
CA LYS A 118 -1.66 8.11 -12.78
C LYS A 118 -2.03 9.49 -12.25
N LEU A 119 -2.79 10.27 -13.02
CA LEU A 119 -3.09 11.67 -12.70
C LEU A 119 -4.50 11.79 -12.12
N THR A 120 -4.62 12.35 -10.91
CA THR A 120 -5.91 12.70 -10.28
C THR A 120 -6.17 14.19 -10.43
N LEU A 121 -7.35 14.60 -10.96
CA LEU A 121 -7.62 15.98 -11.35
C LEU A 121 -8.30 16.82 -10.29
N PHE A 122 -9.46 16.40 -9.81
CA PHE A 122 -10.31 17.21 -8.94
C PHE A 122 -10.27 16.68 -7.50
N ASP A 123 -9.17 16.94 -6.76
CA ASP A 123 -9.19 16.72 -5.32
C ASP A 123 -9.57 18.01 -4.56
N TRP A 124 -10.20 17.85 -3.40
CA TRP A 124 -10.80 18.93 -2.58
C TRP A 124 -11.74 19.84 -3.38
N TRP A 125 -12.42 19.27 -4.37
CA TRP A 125 -13.34 19.98 -5.23
C TRP A 125 -14.80 19.77 -4.82
N SER A 126 -15.55 20.87 -4.71
CA SER A 126 -16.99 20.86 -4.42
C SER A 126 -17.80 21.74 -5.39
N GLY A 127 -17.16 22.30 -6.41
CA GLY A 127 -17.77 23.19 -7.39
C GLY A 127 -18.57 22.45 -8.47
N TYR A 128 -19.33 21.44 -8.14
CA TYR A 128 -20.04 20.57 -9.09
C TYR A 128 -21.12 21.28 -9.93
N SER A 129 -21.63 22.43 -9.48
CA SER A 129 -22.57 23.24 -10.28
C SER A 129 -21.90 23.97 -11.45
N ASP A 130 -20.58 24.15 -11.40
CA ASP A 130 -19.82 24.86 -12.44
C ASP A 130 -19.25 23.90 -13.48
N VAL A 131 -20.15 23.21 -14.19
CA VAL A 131 -19.82 22.14 -15.13
C VAL A 131 -18.98 22.67 -16.31
N ALA A 132 -19.39 23.80 -16.91
CA ALA A 132 -18.75 24.33 -18.11
C ALA A 132 -17.28 24.69 -17.87
N ASN A 133 -16.97 25.38 -16.77
CA ASN A 133 -15.59 25.72 -16.41
C ASN A 133 -14.81 24.50 -15.96
N SER A 134 -15.43 23.51 -15.28
CA SER A 134 -14.79 22.24 -14.93
C SER A 134 -14.34 21.47 -16.17
N ILE A 135 -15.19 21.40 -17.19
CA ILE A 135 -14.87 20.79 -18.48
C ILE A 135 -13.70 21.52 -19.16
N ALA A 136 -13.80 22.85 -19.31
CA ALA A 136 -12.78 23.66 -19.96
C ALA A 136 -11.42 23.52 -19.24
N TRP A 137 -11.43 23.55 -17.90
CA TRP A 137 -10.23 23.36 -17.08
C TRP A 137 -9.60 21.98 -17.28
N ALA A 138 -10.39 20.91 -17.19
CA ALA A 138 -9.91 19.54 -17.34
C ALA A 138 -9.35 19.30 -18.76
N GLN A 139 -10.06 19.76 -19.80
CA GLN A 139 -9.60 19.62 -21.19
C GLN A 139 -8.29 20.38 -21.43
N THR A 140 -8.18 21.61 -20.91
CA THR A 140 -6.96 22.43 -21.06
C THR A 140 -5.78 21.77 -20.34
N LEU A 141 -5.99 21.27 -19.11
CA LEU A 141 -4.95 20.62 -18.33
C LEU A 141 -4.48 19.30 -18.97
N LEU A 142 -5.41 18.51 -19.53
CA LEU A 142 -5.12 17.18 -20.07
C LEU A 142 -4.63 17.17 -21.52
N ALA A 143 -4.90 18.21 -22.30
CA ALA A 143 -4.56 18.24 -23.73
C ALA A 143 -3.08 17.89 -24.02
N PRO A 144 -2.07 18.37 -23.26
CA PRO A 144 -0.67 17.97 -23.47
C PRO A 144 -0.41 16.48 -23.25
N TYR A 145 -1.17 15.84 -22.37
CA TYR A 145 -0.95 14.45 -21.94
C TYR A 145 -1.84 13.43 -22.68
N ALA A 146 -2.73 13.87 -23.56
CA ALA A 146 -3.68 12.98 -24.23
C ALA A 146 -3.00 11.80 -24.95
N ASN A 147 -1.85 12.04 -25.56
CA ASN A 147 -1.05 11.03 -26.27
C ASN A 147 0.30 10.74 -25.58
N ASP A 148 0.56 11.30 -24.40
CA ASP A 148 1.78 11.07 -23.66
C ASP A 148 1.78 9.65 -23.06
N PRO A 149 2.72 8.77 -23.43
CA PRO A 149 2.78 7.40 -22.92
C PRO A 149 3.10 7.32 -21.44
N ARG A 150 3.66 8.37 -20.85
CA ARG A 150 4.04 8.44 -19.43
C ARG A 150 2.82 8.57 -18.52
N VAL A 151 1.69 9.10 -19.02
CA VAL A 151 0.43 9.19 -18.27
C VAL A 151 -0.47 8.02 -18.66
N ILE A 152 -0.61 7.04 -17.77
CA ILE A 152 -1.32 5.80 -18.08
C ILE A 152 -2.81 5.86 -17.78
N ALA A 153 -3.27 6.73 -16.88
CA ALA A 153 -4.68 6.88 -16.52
C ALA A 153 -4.96 8.25 -15.90
N VAL A 154 -6.24 8.62 -15.96
CA VAL A 154 -6.78 9.80 -15.29
C VAL A 154 -7.92 9.42 -14.36
N GLU A 155 -7.77 9.76 -13.10
CA GLU A 155 -8.84 9.80 -12.12
C GLU A 155 -9.44 11.21 -12.12
N LEU A 156 -10.69 11.34 -12.54
CA LEU A 156 -11.31 12.64 -12.72
C LEU A 156 -11.59 13.34 -11.38
N LYS A 157 -11.95 12.59 -10.33
CA LYS A 157 -12.21 13.12 -8.99
C LYS A 157 -11.87 12.09 -7.94
N ASN A 158 -11.04 12.49 -6.97
CA ASN A 158 -10.81 11.74 -5.75
C ASN A 158 -12.07 11.77 -4.86
N GLU A 159 -12.60 10.59 -4.55
CA GLU A 159 -13.70 10.39 -3.59
C GLU A 159 -14.94 11.26 -3.88
N ILE A 160 -15.57 11.03 -5.05
CA ILE A 160 -16.83 11.68 -5.40
C ILE A 160 -17.96 11.16 -4.50
N PRO A 161 -18.86 12.03 -3.97
CA PRO A 161 -20.03 11.58 -3.21
C PRO A 161 -21.07 10.93 -4.17
N PRO A 162 -21.26 9.59 -4.14
CA PRO A 162 -22.07 8.89 -5.15
C PRO A 162 -23.57 9.14 -5.02
N ASN A 163 -24.01 9.68 -3.87
CA ASN A 163 -25.41 10.03 -3.59
C ASN A 163 -25.73 11.52 -3.81
N ASP A 164 -24.73 12.34 -4.16
CA ASP A 164 -24.96 13.76 -4.48
C ASP A 164 -25.34 13.90 -5.96
N ALA A 165 -26.60 14.23 -6.22
CA ALA A 165 -27.12 14.39 -7.58
C ALA A 165 -26.38 15.47 -8.39
N THR A 166 -25.87 16.53 -7.75
CA THR A 166 -25.13 17.60 -8.41
C THR A 166 -23.74 17.09 -8.83
N ALA A 167 -23.06 16.36 -7.94
CA ALA A 167 -21.77 15.74 -8.25
C ALA A 167 -21.90 14.70 -9.38
N ILE A 168 -22.93 13.88 -9.34
CA ILE A 168 -23.18 12.88 -10.38
C ILE A 168 -23.52 13.53 -11.74
N ASN A 169 -24.37 14.57 -11.72
CA ASN A 169 -24.66 15.31 -12.96
C ASN A 169 -23.41 15.98 -13.55
N TRP A 170 -22.54 16.51 -12.70
CA TRP A 170 -21.22 17.02 -13.10
C TRP A 170 -20.38 15.92 -13.74
N ALA A 171 -20.25 14.75 -13.11
CA ALA A 171 -19.47 13.63 -13.64
C ALA A 171 -19.98 13.12 -14.99
N ARG A 172 -21.31 13.00 -15.14
CA ARG A 172 -21.97 12.59 -16.40
C ARG A 172 -21.66 13.51 -17.57
N GLN A 173 -21.40 14.80 -17.31
CA GLN A 173 -21.02 15.76 -18.35
C GLN A 173 -19.51 15.85 -18.56
N LEU A 174 -18.73 15.73 -17.48
CA LEU A 174 -17.26 15.80 -17.54
C LEU A 174 -16.64 14.59 -18.28
N ILE A 175 -17.10 13.37 -17.98
CA ILE A 175 -16.54 12.13 -18.56
C ILE A 175 -16.53 12.18 -20.09
N PRO A 176 -17.66 12.39 -20.80
CA PRO A 176 -17.65 12.42 -22.25
C PRO A 176 -16.85 13.59 -22.83
N ALA A 177 -16.82 14.73 -22.14
CA ALA A 177 -16.04 15.89 -22.58
C ALA A 177 -14.53 15.62 -22.51
N VAL A 178 -14.04 15.01 -21.41
CA VAL A 178 -12.64 14.59 -21.27
C VAL A 178 -12.30 13.50 -22.28
N ARG A 179 -13.22 12.57 -22.54
CA ARG A 179 -13.04 11.51 -23.56
C ARG A 179 -12.79 12.10 -24.95
N THR A 180 -13.40 13.23 -25.27
CA THR A 180 -13.17 13.92 -26.55
C THR A 180 -11.74 14.45 -26.67
N THR A 181 -11.15 14.94 -25.58
CA THR A 181 -9.77 15.47 -25.56
C THR A 181 -8.73 14.36 -25.49
N ALA A 182 -9.00 13.30 -24.72
CA ALA A 182 -8.07 12.20 -24.46
C ALA A 182 -8.76 10.83 -24.73
N PRO A 183 -9.02 10.46 -25.99
CA PRO A 183 -9.85 9.32 -26.34
C PRO A 183 -9.25 7.97 -25.97
N THR A 184 -7.94 7.88 -25.80
CA THR A 184 -7.23 6.63 -25.43
C THR A 184 -6.84 6.60 -23.94
N MET A 185 -7.22 7.62 -23.15
CA MET A 185 -6.91 7.72 -21.73
C MET A 185 -7.94 6.95 -20.90
N PRO A 186 -7.55 5.93 -20.11
CA PRO A 186 -8.42 5.30 -19.14
C PRO A 186 -8.93 6.32 -18.11
N LEU A 187 -10.24 6.37 -17.92
CA LEU A 187 -10.91 7.30 -17.00
C LEU A 187 -11.56 6.54 -15.85
N THR A 188 -11.36 7.04 -14.63
CA THR A 188 -12.03 6.56 -13.43
C THR A 188 -12.51 7.68 -12.52
N LEU A 189 -13.31 7.31 -11.54
CA LEU A 189 -13.71 8.08 -10.36
C LEU A 189 -13.64 7.15 -9.16
N THR A 190 -13.30 7.70 -7.99
CA THR A 190 -13.30 6.95 -6.75
C THR A 190 -14.43 7.38 -5.83
N VAL A 191 -14.79 6.52 -4.90
CA VAL A 191 -15.65 6.83 -3.76
C VAL A 191 -14.83 6.67 -2.48
N ASP A 192 -15.21 7.35 -1.41
CA ASP A 192 -14.49 7.25 -0.14
C ASP A 192 -14.48 5.81 0.41
N GLY A 193 -13.40 5.47 1.14
CA GLY A 193 -13.19 4.13 1.63
C GLY A 193 -14.26 3.61 2.59
N THR A 194 -15.06 4.49 3.21
CA THR A 194 -16.15 4.10 4.11
C THR A 194 -17.40 3.66 3.34
N SER A 195 -17.55 4.12 2.10
CA SER A 195 -18.66 3.75 1.20
C SER A 195 -18.54 2.31 0.69
N GLY A 196 -17.34 1.76 0.62
CA GLY A 196 -17.05 0.37 0.25
C GLY A 196 -17.69 -0.07 -1.07
N ALA A 197 -17.97 -1.35 -1.20
CA ALA A 197 -18.61 -1.95 -2.38
C ALA A 197 -19.99 -1.34 -2.68
N THR A 198 -20.72 -0.92 -1.65
CA THR A 198 -22.05 -0.28 -1.81
C THR A 198 -21.94 1.07 -2.50
N GLY A 199 -20.95 1.88 -2.14
CA GLY A 199 -20.69 3.17 -2.80
C GLY A 199 -20.30 2.98 -4.26
N MET A 200 -19.47 1.98 -4.57
CA MET A 200 -19.09 1.63 -5.95
C MET A 200 -20.31 1.17 -6.78
N ALA A 201 -21.18 0.32 -6.21
CA ALA A 201 -22.41 -0.10 -6.87
C ALA A 201 -23.32 1.11 -7.17
N THR A 202 -23.43 2.03 -6.21
CA THR A 202 -24.20 3.26 -6.37
C THR A 202 -23.61 4.14 -7.47
N LEU A 203 -22.30 4.38 -7.44
CA LEU A 203 -21.61 5.16 -8.49
C LEU A 203 -21.84 4.57 -9.88
N LYS A 204 -21.68 3.23 -10.03
CA LYS A 204 -21.93 2.54 -11.29
C LYS A 204 -23.38 2.74 -11.78
N ALA A 205 -24.35 2.54 -10.91
CA ALA A 205 -25.76 2.74 -11.25
C ALA A 205 -26.06 4.19 -11.64
N GLN A 206 -25.53 5.14 -10.92
CA GLN A 206 -25.66 6.57 -11.20
C GLN A 206 -24.98 7.01 -12.49
N LEU A 207 -23.92 6.36 -12.92
CA LEU A 207 -23.22 6.63 -14.18
C LEU A 207 -23.74 5.77 -15.35
N ALA A 208 -24.90 5.13 -15.24
CA ALA A 208 -25.49 4.38 -16.35
C ALA A 208 -25.59 5.23 -17.61
N GLY A 209 -25.06 4.71 -18.74
CA GLY A 209 -24.94 5.45 -19.99
C GLY A 209 -23.69 6.33 -20.14
N THR A 210 -22.87 6.47 -19.09
CA THR A 210 -21.62 7.23 -19.09
C THR A 210 -20.53 6.38 -18.42
N PRO A 211 -20.08 5.27 -19.03
CA PRO A 211 -19.24 4.30 -18.38
C PRO A 211 -17.82 4.83 -18.11
N LEU A 212 -17.27 4.40 -16.98
CA LEU A 212 -15.85 4.44 -16.67
C LEU A 212 -15.13 3.26 -17.35
N ASP A 213 -13.82 3.40 -17.59
CA ASP A 213 -13.01 2.31 -18.16
C ASP A 213 -12.62 1.28 -17.11
N TYR A 214 -12.45 1.72 -15.87
CA TYR A 214 -12.20 0.88 -14.71
C TYR A 214 -12.75 1.56 -13.44
N TYR A 215 -12.92 0.77 -12.38
CA TYR A 215 -13.24 1.27 -11.06
C TYR A 215 -12.01 1.21 -10.17
N ASP A 216 -11.90 2.19 -9.28
CA ASP A 216 -10.82 2.35 -8.36
C ASP A 216 -11.36 2.28 -6.93
N PHE A 217 -10.97 1.24 -6.20
CA PHE A 217 -11.47 0.92 -4.88
C PHE A 217 -10.52 1.44 -3.81
N HIS A 218 -10.99 2.31 -2.94
CA HIS A 218 -10.28 2.74 -1.74
C HIS A 218 -10.65 1.80 -0.59
N PHE A 219 -9.72 0.93 -0.19
CA PHE A 219 -9.94 -0.07 0.85
C PHE A 219 -9.22 0.31 2.15
N TYR A 220 -9.99 0.70 3.16
CA TYR A 220 -9.51 1.01 4.51
C TYR A 220 -10.22 0.17 5.59
N GLY A 221 -10.88 -0.89 5.19
CA GLY A 221 -11.56 -1.81 6.08
C GLY A 221 -10.63 -2.71 6.87
N ALA A 222 -11.21 -3.57 7.70
CA ALA A 222 -10.47 -4.60 8.44
C ALA A 222 -9.79 -5.57 7.45
N SER A 223 -8.45 -5.66 7.51
CA SER A 223 -7.67 -6.43 6.54
C SER A 223 -7.94 -7.93 6.58
N GLU A 224 -8.42 -8.46 7.68
CA GLU A 224 -8.89 -9.85 7.81
C GLU A 224 -10.15 -10.14 6.99
N ARG A 225 -10.86 -9.11 6.52
CA ARG A 225 -12.02 -9.21 5.62
C ARG A 225 -11.69 -8.83 4.18
N SER A 226 -10.45 -8.45 3.90
CA SER A 226 -10.04 -7.87 2.62
C SER A 226 -10.48 -8.70 1.42
N LEU A 227 -10.34 -10.04 1.44
CA LEU A 227 -10.74 -10.89 0.32
C LEU A 227 -12.23 -10.79 0.01
N ALA A 228 -13.10 -10.83 1.02
CA ALA A 228 -14.54 -10.74 0.80
C ALA A 228 -14.97 -9.33 0.35
N GLU A 229 -14.37 -8.30 0.92
CA GLU A 229 -14.70 -6.92 0.53
C GLU A 229 -14.21 -6.61 -0.89
N ILE A 230 -13.03 -7.10 -1.28
CA ILE A 230 -12.51 -6.97 -2.65
C ILE A 230 -13.43 -7.71 -3.64
N ARG A 231 -13.79 -8.97 -3.37
CA ARG A 231 -14.71 -9.73 -4.23
C ARG A 231 -16.08 -9.06 -4.33
N ARG A 232 -16.63 -8.58 -3.22
CA ARG A 232 -17.89 -7.85 -3.21
C ARG A 232 -17.82 -6.56 -4.03
N ALA A 233 -16.70 -5.84 -3.96
CA ALA A 233 -16.48 -4.64 -4.78
C ALA A 233 -16.36 -4.98 -6.27
N GLN A 234 -15.64 -6.06 -6.63
CA GLN A 234 -15.59 -6.56 -8.01
C GLN A 234 -16.98 -6.93 -8.55
N ASP A 235 -17.77 -7.68 -7.77
CA ASP A 235 -19.13 -8.06 -8.15
C ASP A 235 -20.02 -6.84 -8.37
N ALA A 236 -19.87 -5.80 -7.52
CA ALA A 236 -20.62 -4.57 -7.64
C ALA A 236 -20.37 -3.83 -8.95
N VAL A 237 -19.16 -3.89 -9.49
CA VAL A 237 -18.76 -3.15 -10.71
C VAL A 237 -18.62 -4.03 -11.95
N ALA A 238 -18.76 -5.37 -11.82
CA ALA A 238 -18.63 -6.28 -12.95
C ALA A 238 -19.56 -5.93 -14.13
N PRO A 239 -19.16 -6.07 -15.40
CA PRO A 239 -17.90 -6.66 -15.87
C PRO A 239 -16.73 -5.67 -15.99
N THR A 240 -16.85 -4.42 -15.52
CA THR A 240 -15.80 -3.42 -15.61
C THR A 240 -14.64 -3.78 -14.68
N PRO A 241 -13.37 -3.70 -15.13
CA PRO A 241 -12.21 -4.00 -14.29
C PRO A 241 -12.14 -3.10 -13.04
N MET A 242 -11.48 -3.60 -12.00
CA MET A 242 -11.26 -2.87 -10.75
C MET A 242 -9.79 -2.96 -10.33
N VAL A 243 -9.28 -1.86 -9.77
CA VAL A 243 -7.99 -1.79 -9.07
C VAL A 243 -8.22 -1.32 -7.62
N ILE A 244 -7.21 -1.47 -6.77
CA ILE A 244 -7.21 -0.89 -5.42
C ILE A 244 -6.29 0.33 -5.45
N GLY A 245 -6.86 1.54 -5.55
CA GLY A 245 -6.10 2.77 -5.70
C GLY A 245 -5.65 3.42 -4.41
N GLU A 246 -6.25 3.03 -3.29
CA GLU A 246 -5.76 3.40 -1.95
C GLU A 246 -6.02 2.27 -0.95
N THR A 247 -5.00 1.97 -0.13
CA THR A 247 -5.15 1.10 1.03
C THR A 247 -4.03 1.38 2.03
N GLY A 248 -4.33 1.24 3.31
CA GLY A 248 -3.34 1.45 4.36
C GLY A 248 -3.94 1.49 5.75
N VAL A 249 -3.06 1.46 6.75
CA VAL A 249 -3.39 1.72 8.15
C VAL A 249 -2.30 2.58 8.77
N SER A 250 -2.71 3.52 9.61
CA SER A 250 -1.79 4.44 10.28
C SER A 250 -1.10 3.80 11.48
N THR A 251 0.17 4.12 11.69
CA THR A 251 0.92 3.70 12.88
C THR A 251 0.67 4.59 14.12
N VAL A 252 -0.30 5.51 14.07
CA VAL A 252 -0.70 6.31 15.24
C VAL A 252 -1.39 5.45 16.30
N SER A 253 -2.24 4.54 15.89
CA SER A 253 -3.03 3.67 16.78
C SER A 253 -2.53 2.22 16.81
N GLY A 254 -1.43 1.91 16.13
CA GLY A 254 -0.85 0.59 16.01
C GLY A 254 0.67 0.63 15.91
N THR A 255 1.27 -0.51 15.65
CA THR A 255 2.71 -0.65 15.41
C THR A 255 3.02 -0.68 13.91
N GLU A 256 4.29 -0.51 13.55
CA GLU A 256 4.74 -0.70 12.16
C GLU A 256 4.57 -2.17 11.71
N GLY A 257 4.72 -3.13 12.63
CA GLY A 257 4.43 -4.54 12.34
C GLY A 257 2.96 -4.79 12.00
N GLU A 258 2.02 -4.09 12.65
CA GLU A 258 0.58 -4.16 12.29
C GLU A 258 0.30 -3.54 10.93
N GLN A 259 0.96 -2.41 10.61
CA GLN A 259 0.86 -1.80 9.29
C GLN A 259 1.37 -2.77 8.20
N GLY A 260 2.53 -3.38 8.41
CA GLY A 260 3.07 -4.39 7.50
C GLY A 260 2.13 -5.59 7.35
N ALA A 261 1.63 -6.14 8.44
CA ALA A 261 0.69 -7.26 8.41
C ALA A 261 -0.65 -6.90 7.75
N TYR A 262 -1.13 -5.67 7.89
CA TYR A 262 -2.30 -5.16 7.18
C TYR A 262 -2.09 -5.21 5.67
N LEU A 263 -1.02 -4.61 5.17
CA LEU A 263 -0.71 -4.58 3.74
C LEU A 263 -0.48 -5.97 3.18
N ALA A 264 0.24 -6.84 3.90
CA ALA A 264 0.44 -8.22 3.47
C ALA A 264 -0.88 -8.96 3.23
N ARG A 265 -1.86 -8.80 4.13
CA ARG A 265 -3.19 -9.40 3.97
C ARG A 265 -3.93 -8.83 2.77
N VAL A 266 -3.88 -7.51 2.55
CA VAL A 266 -4.55 -6.87 1.42
C VAL A 266 -3.93 -7.31 0.09
N PHE A 267 -2.59 -7.33 -0.03
CA PHE A 267 -1.91 -7.81 -1.23
C PHE A 267 -2.24 -9.27 -1.55
N ARG A 268 -2.20 -10.15 -0.53
CA ARG A 268 -2.59 -11.57 -0.72
C ARG A 268 -4.04 -11.71 -1.15
N ALA A 269 -4.96 -10.98 -0.52
CA ALA A 269 -6.37 -11.00 -0.87
C ALA A 269 -6.64 -10.47 -2.28
N ALA A 270 -5.94 -9.40 -2.69
CA ALA A 270 -6.01 -8.86 -4.04
C ALA A 270 -5.53 -9.88 -5.07
N ALA A 271 -4.37 -10.52 -4.85
CA ALA A 271 -3.85 -11.57 -5.72
C ALA A 271 -4.82 -12.77 -5.84
N GLU A 272 -5.40 -13.23 -4.72
CA GLU A 272 -6.40 -14.30 -4.69
C GLU A 272 -7.70 -13.90 -5.41
N ALA A 273 -8.06 -12.63 -5.39
CA ALA A 273 -9.22 -12.09 -6.11
C ALA A 273 -8.90 -11.77 -7.58
N GLY A 274 -7.64 -11.90 -8.02
CA GLY A 274 -7.22 -11.56 -9.39
C GLY A 274 -7.15 -10.05 -9.66
N VAL A 275 -6.94 -9.22 -8.62
CA VAL A 275 -6.68 -7.78 -8.73
C VAL A 275 -5.17 -7.56 -8.78
N GLY A 276 -4.64 -7.13 -9.93
CA GLY A 276 -3.21 -7.01 -10.17
C GLY A 276 -2.59 -5.70 -9.64
N SER A 277 -3.39 -4.65 -9.44
CA SER A 277 -2.88 -3.35 -8.98
C SER A 277 -3.42 -2.99 -7.60
N VAL A 278 -2.49 -2.77 -6.65
CA VAL A 278 -2.76 -2.36 -5.27
C VAL A 278 -1.85 -1.20 -4.93
N ALA A 279 -2.42 -0.06 -4.56
CA ALA A 279 -1.70 1.17 -4.26
C ALA A 279 -1.73 1.49 -2.75
N PRO A 280 -0.60 1.37 -2.04
CA PRO A 280 -0.52 1.81 -0.65
C PRO A 280 -0.74 3.33 -0.52
N TRP A 281 -1.50 3.73 0.47
CA TRP A 281 -1.55 5.09 0.99
C TRP A 281 -0.65 5.15 2.22
N THR A 282 0.54 5.73 2.16
CA THR A 282 1.19 6.53 1.12
C THR A 282 2.71 6.30 1.18
N LEU A 283 3.50 6.83 0.27
CA LEU A 283 4.97 6.62 0.27
C LEU A 283 5.60 7.07 1.59
N ASN A 284 5.32 8.31 2.03
CA ASN A 284 5.99 8.95 3.17
C ASN A 284 5.05 9.30 4.33
N ASP A 285 5.53 9.20 5.56
CA ASP A 285 4.94 9.92 6.68
C ASP A 285 5.07 11.43 6.48
N PHE A 286 4.16 12.20 7.05
CA PHE A 286 4.21 13.67 7.00
C PHE A 286 4.77 14.27 8.27
N ALA A 287 5.64 15.27 8.11
CA ALA A 287 6.12 16.09 9.20
C ALA A 287 5.00 16.99 9.74
N GLN A 288 5.12 17.41 10.99
CA GLN A 288 4.20 18.41 11.55
C GLN A 288 4.25 19.70 10.72
N GLY A 289 3.08 20.21 10.35
CA GLY A 289 2.95 21.39 9.48
C GLY A 289 3.12 21.13 8.00
N ALA A 290 3.37 19.88 7.57
CA ALA A 290 3.44 19.51 6.17
C ALA A 290 2.07 19.40 5.49
N ILE A 291 1.00 19.31 6.26
CA ILE A 291 -0.38 19.25 5.75
C ILE A 291 -1.01 20.65 5.86
N PRO A 292 -1.67 21.17 4.81
CA PRO A 292 -2.30 22.48 4.85
C PRO A 292 -3.24 22.66 6.04
N PRO A 293 -3.05 23.69 6.89
CA PRO A 293 -3.73 23.79 8.19
C PRO A 293 -5.25 24.02 8.08
N ASN A 294 -5.73 24.47 6.94
CA ASN A 294 -7.16 24.73 6.71
C ASN A 294 -7.91 23.50 6.15
N SER A 295 -7.25 22.34 6.09
CA SER A 295 -7.87 21.11 5.63
C SER A 295 -8.36 20.25 6.82
N THR A 296 -9.43 19.50 6.60
CA THR A 296 -9.93 18.53 7.59
C THR A 296 -8.91 17.44 7.91
N VAL A 297 -8.04 17.10 6.95
CA VAL A 297 -6.99 16.08 7.11
C VAL A 297 -5.90 16.51 8.07
N SER A 298 -5.59 17.81 8.17
CA SER A 298 -4.53 18.33 9.06
C SER A 298 -4.82 18.10 10.55
N THR A 299 -6.09 17.94 10.91
CA THR A 299 -6.53 17.71 12.30
C THR A 299 -6.62 16.22 12.64
N GLN A 300 -6.34 15.33 11.68
CA GLN A 300 -6.39 13.88 11.87
C GLN A 300 -4.97 13.32 12.09
N PRO A 301 -4.59 12.93 13.33
CA PRO A 301 -3.23 12.43 13.60
C PRO A 301 -2.84 11.24 12.73
N ALA A 302 -3.81 10.39 12.36
CA ALA A 302 -3.60 9.23 11.51
C ALA A 302 -2.98 9.61 10.16
N GLN A 303 -3.36 10.73 9.55
CA GLN A 303 -2.87 11.15 8.24
C GLN A 303 -1.35 11.40 8.21
N TYR A 304 -0.75 11.68 9.35
CA TYR A 304 0.69 11.92 9.45
C TYR A 304 1.53 10.63 9.45
N LYS A 305 0.90 9.44 9.60
CA LYS A 305 1.60 8.19 9.89
C LYS A 305 1.17 6.99 9.04
N PHE A 306 0.64 7.22 7.85
CA PHE A 306 0.33 6.17 6.88
C PHE A 306 1.54 5.74 6.03
N GLY A 307 2.61 6.53 6.00
CA GLY A 307 3.77 6.31 5.13
C GLY A 307 4.41 4.92 5.27
N LEU A 308 4.94 4.41 4.17
CA LEU A 308 5.84 3.26 4.15
C LEU A 308 7.23 3.63 4.67
N TYR A 309 7.59 4.90 4.50
CA TYR A 309 8.82 5.50 5.00
C TYR A 309 8.53 6.57 6.04
N ARG A 310 9.41 6.69 7.02
CA ARG A 310 9.35 7.75 8.02
C ARG A 310 9.76 9.09 7.41
N THR A 311 9.56 10.18 8.14
CA THR A 311 9.90 11.53 7.68
C THR A 311 11.40 11.75 7.40
N ASP A 312 12.26 10.90 7.95
CA ASP A 312 13.71 10.86 7.70
C ASP A 312 14.10 9.94 6.54
N ALA A 313 13.13 9.46 5.78
CA ALA A 313 13.27 8.51 4.69
C ALA A 313 13.72 7.10 5.10
N SER A 314 13.79 6.78 6.39
CA SER A 314 14.04 5.41 6.82
C SER A 314 12.81 4.51 6.58
N PRO A 315 12.99 3.25 6.12
CA PRO A 315 11.86 2.37 5.83
C PRO A 315 11.19 1.87 7.11
N LYS A 316 9.86 1.74 7.08
CA LYS A 316 9.11 0.94 8.04
C LYS A 316 9.03 -0.52 7.56
N ILE A 317 8.59 -1.43 8.43
CA ILE A 317 8.35 -2.85 8.07
C ILE A 317 7.42 -2.95 6.84
N ALA A 318 6.44 -2.09 6.74
CA ALA A 318 5.50 -2.03 5.61
C ALA A 318 6.19 -1.84 4.25
N ALA A 319 7.34 -1.15 4.19
CA ALA A 319 8.09 -0.98 2.95
C ALA A 319 8.61 -2.32 2.41
N SER A 320 9.20 -3.17 3.26
CA SER A 320 9.68 -4.49 2.82
C SER A 320 8.54 -5.41 2.38
N VAL A 321 7.36 -5.27 2.98
CA VAL A 321 6.15 -6.02 2.56
C VAL A 321 5.72 -5.65 1.16
N VAL A 322 5.71 -4.35 0.87
CA VAL A 322 5.31 -3.85 -0.45
C VAL A 322 6.35 -4.20 -1.50
N ASP A 323 7.65 -4.09 -1.17
CA ASP A 323 8.75 -4.54 -2.04
C ASP A 323 8.61 -6.04 -2.38
N ASP A 324 8.44 -6.90 -1.38
CA ASP A 324 8.22 -8.33 -1.57
C ASP A 324 7.00 -8.60 -2.47
N ALA A 325 5.88 -7.92 -2.24
CA ALA A 325 4.66 -8.09 -3.02
C ALA A 325 4.86 -7.73 -4.49
N TRP A 326 5.54 -6.62 -4.76
CA TRP A 326 5.74 -6.10 -6.10
C TRP A 326 6.87 -6.80 -6.89
N THR A 327 7.94 -7.24 -6.20
CA THR A 327 9.10 -7.85 -6.85
C THR A 327 9.02 -9.37 -6.96
N THR A 328 8.40 -10.02 -5.98
CA THR A 328 8.30 -11.49 -5.94
C THR A 328 6.88 -12.03 -6.15
N GLY A 329 5.87 -11.16 -6.14
CA GLY A 329 4.46 -11.54 -6.19
C GLY A 329 3.94 -12.22 -4.92
N THR A 330 4.73 -12.23 -3.84
CA THR A 330 4.38 -12.86 -2.56
C THR A 330 4.66 -11.92 -1.41
N THR A 331 3.90 -12.06 -0.32
CA THR A 331 4.22 -11.38 0.93
C THR A 331 4.93 -12.36 1.86
N SER A 332 6.11 -11.99 2.33
CA SER A 332 6.92 -12.83 3.21
C SER A 332 6.20 -13.07 4.56
N ASN A 333 6.29 -14.30 5.09
CA ASN A 333 5.90 -14.57 6.48
C ASN A 333 6.83 -13.90 7.51
N SER A 334 7.96 -13.34 7.08
CA SER A 334 8.91 -12.61 7.95
C SER A 334 8.28 -11.41 8.66
N ILE A 335 7.26 -10.78 8.06
CA ILE A 335 6.48 -9.71 8.69
C ILE A 335 5.74 -10.13 9.96
N LEU A 336 5.50 -11.41 10.17
CA LEU A 336 4.89 -11.90 11.39
C LEU A 336 5.89 -11.93 12.56
N ASN A 337 7.16 -11.53 12.33
CA ASN A 337 8.22 -11.57 13.34
C ASN A 337 8.32 -12.94 14.03
N LEU A 338 8.39 -14.00 13.23
CA LEU A 338 8.32 -15.38 13.69
C LEU A 338 9.55 -15.81 14.51
N GLY A 339 10.68 -15.11 14.37
CA GLY A 339 11.88 -15.27 15.21
C GLY A 339 12.02 -14.20 16.30
N PHE A 340 11.02 -13.32 16.50
CA PHE A 340 11.00 -12.23 17.49
C PHE A 340 12.09 -11.17 17.34
N GLU A 341 12.81 -11.12 16.25
CA GLU A 341 13.99 -10.25 16.05
C GLU A 341 13.63 -8.75 15.84
N ALA A 342 12.38 -8.42 15.51
CA ALA A 342 11.92 -7.04 15.49
C ALA A 342 11.80 -6.46 16.90
N ALA A 343 12.02 -5.15 17.04
CA ALA A 343 11.79 -4.45 18.29
C ALA A 343 10.37 -4.71 18.81
N ALA A 344 10.19 -4.80 20.13
CA ALA A 344 8.88 -5.13 20.74
C ALA A 344 7.78 -4.14 20.32
N ALA A 345 8.15 -2.86 20.05
CA ALA A 345 7.22 -1.84 19.54
C ALA A 345 6.76 -2.12 18.09
N ASP A 346 7.56 -2.83 17.31
CA ASP A 346 7.32 -3.12 15.89
C ASP A 346 6.75 -4.52 15.67
N SER A 347 6.67 -5.33 16.73
CA SER A 347 6.21 -6.70 16.64
C SER A 347 4.69 -6.78 16.43
N PRO A 348 4.19 -7.58 15.47
CA PRO A 348 2.76 -7.81 15.29
C PRO A 348 2.15 -8.80 16.28
N TRP A 349 2.94 -9.35 17.20
CA TRP A 349 2.46 -10.22 18.25
C TRP A 349 1.65 -9.47 19.30
N ARG A 350 0.48 -10.01 19.67
CA ARG A 350 -0.41 -9.43 20.68
C ARG A 350 -0.59 -10.39 21.83
N GLN A 351 -0.73 -9.83 23.03
CA GLN A 351 -1.14 -10.65 24.19
C GLN A 351 -2.65 -10.88 24.14
N TYR A 352 -3.02 -12.16 24.17
CA TYR A 352 -4.40 -12.58 24.40
C TYR A 352 -4.53 -13.02 25.87
N GLN A 353 -5.58 -12.56 26.56
CA GLN A 353 -5.71 -12.69 28.01
C GLN A 353 -4.49 -12.09 28.75
N PRO A 354 -4.22 -10.78 28.59
CA PRO A 354 -3.00 -10.17 29.10
C PRO A 354 -2.93 -10.24 30.61
N GLN A 355 -1.77 -10.70 31.12
CA GLN A 355 -1.38 -10.62 32.53
C GLN A 355 -0.07 -9.83 32.57
N ALA A 356 0.03 -8.85 33.46
CA ALA A 356 1.17 -7.97 33.53
C ALA A 356 2.49 -8.73 33.64
N GLY A 357 3.39 -8.54 32.65
CA GLY A 357 4.69 -9.18 32.58
C GLY A 357 4.68 -10.68 32.27
N ALA A 358 3.53 -11.28 31.98
CA ALA A 358 3.42 -12.71 31.74
C ALA A 358 4.04 -13.16 30.42
N ALA A 359 3.96 -12.34 29.37
CA ALA A 359 4.54 -12.63 28.06
C ALA A 359 5.29 -11.40 27.52
N VAL A 360 6.57 -11.55 27.19
CA VAL A 360 7.42 -10.47 26.69
C VAL A 360 8.40 -11.00 25.65
N ILE A 361 8.77 -10.16 24.66
CA ILE A 361 9.91 -10.42 23.79
C ILE A 361 11.16 -9.95 24.52
N THR A 362 12.20 -10.75 24.56
CA THR A 362 13.40 -10.57 25.38
C THR A 362 14.65 -11.14 24.71
N THR A 363 15.82 -10.64 25.08
CA THR A 363 17.12 -11.22 24.71
C THR A 363 17.52 -12.43 25.57
N GLU A 364 16.67 -12.85 26.51
CA GLU A 364 16.91 -14.02 27.32
C GLU A 364 16.69 -15.29 26.50
N SER A 365 17.66 -16.21 26.58
CA SER A 365 17.53 -17.56 26.03
C SER A 365 17.01 -17.64 24.57
N PRO A 366 17.58 -16.92 23.58
CA PRO A 366 17.22 -17.14 22.19
C PRO A 366 17.67 -18.54 21.74
N ARG A 367 16.92 -19.18 20.83
CA ARG A 367 17.32 -20.41 20.17
C ARG A 367 18.19 -20.09 18.94
N THR A 368 17.71 -19.17 18.12
CA THR A 368 18.48 -18.54 17.03
C THR A 368 18.38 -17.03 17.17
N GLY A 369 19.14 -16.29 16.37
CA GLY A 369 19.13 -14.84 16.43
C GLY A 369 19.53 -14.27 17.80
N SER A 370 18.81 -13.22 18.23
CA SER A 370 19.11 -12.45 19.43
C SER A 370 17.97 -12.35 20.45
N GLN A 371 16.76 -12.73 20.08
CA GLN A 371 15.56 -12.58 20.91
C GLN A 371 14.72 -13.87 20.95
N SER A 372 13.84 -13.95 21.94
CA SER A 372 12.84 -15.01 22.11
C SER A 372 11.60 -14.45 22.79
N ALA A 373 10.47 -15.17 22.76
CA ALA A 373 9.30 -14.83 23.55
C ALA A 373 9.33 -15.60 24.88
N ARG A 374 9.23 -14.87 26.00
CA ARG A 374 9.26 -15.44 27.37
C ARG A 374 7.88 -15.35 28.02
N PHE A 375 7.46 -16.42 28.64
CA PHE A 375 6.31 -16.52 29.54
C PHE A 375 6.74 -16.86 30.93
N SER A 376 6.27 -16.14 31.96
CA SER A 376 6.59 -16.39 33.38
C SER A 376 5.38 -16.09 34.26
N GLY A 377 5.14 -16.98 35.24
CA GLY A 377 4.13 -16.74 36.25
C GLY A 377 2.69 -16.59 35.73
N THR A 378 2.31 -17.39 34.74
CA THR A 378 1.02 -17.30 34.08
C THR A 378 -0.06 -18.12 34.77
N THR A 379 -1.28 -17.57 34.89
CA THR A 379 -2.48 -18.28 35.34
C THR A 379 -3.53 -18.22 34.23
N ARG A 380 -4.35 -19.27 34.12
CA ARG A 380 -5.43 -19.21 33.11
C ARG A 380 -6.63 -18.42 33.63
N ALA A 381 -7.34 -17.80 32.72
CA ALA A 381 -8.62 -17.13 32.98
C ALA A 381 -9.75 -18.04 32.44
N GLY A 382 -10.43 -18.73 33.35
CA GLY A 382 -11.42 -19.73 32.95
C GLY A 382 -10.79 -20.90 32.19
N SER A 383 -11.28 -21.19 30.99
CA SER A 383 -10.73 -22.21 30.08
C SER A 383 -9.59 -21.72 29.21
N ASN A 384 -9.35 -20.38 29.16
CA ASN A 384 -8.40 -19.77 28.25
C ASN A 384 -7.00 -19.67 28.84
N LEU A 385 -5.99 -20.05 28.05
CA LEU A 385 -4.58 -19.91 28.43
C LEU A 385 -4.06 -18.54 27.99
N PRO A 386 -3.26 -17.84 28.82
CA PRO A 386 -2.49 -16.69 28.37
C PRO A 386 -1.65 -17.03 27.16
N SER A 387 -1.65 -16.16 26.15
CA SER A 387 -0.92 -16.41 24.91
C SER A 387 -0.39 -15.14 24.26
N LEU A 388 0.65 -15.29 23.46
CA LEU A 388 0.98 -14.36 22.38
C LEU A 388 0.31 -14.86 21.10
N VAL A 389 -0.35 -13.97 20.37
CA VAL A 389 -1.04 -14.30 19.13
C VAL A 389 -0.50 -13.49 17.98
N THR A 390 -0.43 -14.11 16.80
CA THR A 390 -0.13 -13.38 15.56
C THR A 390 -1.30 -12.49 15.16
N SER A 391 -1.04 -11.52 14.27
CA SER A 391 -2.10 -10.96 13.45
C SER A 391 -2.77 -12.07 12.62
N PRO A 392 -4.09 -11.95 12.30
CA PRO A 392 -4.77 -12.91 11.43
C PRO A 392 -4.09 -13.03 10.07
N ILE A 393 -3.92 -14.24 9.57
CA ILE A 393 -3.36 -14.54 8.25
C ILE A 393 -4.53 -14.78 7.30
N THR A 394 -4.60 -14.05 6.20
CA THR A 394 -5.60 -14.18 5.13
C THR A 394 -4.91 -14.18 3.77
N PRO A 395 -5.53 -14.68 2.70
CA PRO A 395 -6.76 -15.48 2.70
C PRO A 395 -6.51 -16.90 3.19
N VAL A 396 -7.51 -17.45 3.86
CA VAL A 396 -7.57 -18.86 4.20
C VAL A 396 -8.83 -19.44 3.56
N GLN A 397 -8.71 -20.57 2.89
CA GLN A 397 -9.83 -21.25 2.26
C GLN A 397 -10.14 -22.56 3.00
N ALA A 398 -11.42 -22.81 3.20
CA ALA A 398 -11.87 -24.09 3.75
C ALA A 398 -11.29 -25.27 2.96
N GLY A 399 -10.76 -26.26 3.66
CA GLY A 399 -10.13 -27.44 3.03
C GLY A 399 -8.62 -27.32 2.78
N GLN A 400 -8.02 -26.11 2.91
CA GLN A 400 -6.55 -25.98 2.83
C GLN A 400 -5.87 -26.70 3.98
N GLN A 401 -4.74 -27.37 3.68
CA GLN A 401 -3.84 -27.92 4.68
C GLN A 401 -2.95 -26.80 5.24
N TRP A 402 -2.84 -26.75 6.54
CA TRP A 402 -2.00 -25.79 7.25
C TRP A 402 -1.11 -26.50 8.25
N HIS A 403 0.15 -26.05 8.36
CA HIS A 403 1.13 -26.49 9.33
C HIS A 403 1.59 -25.30 10.17
N ALA A 404 1.71 -25.50 11.49
CA ALA A 404 2.39 -24.55 12.35
C ALA A 404 3.33 -25.26 13.30
N GLU A 405 4.49 -24.62 13.55
CA GLU A 405 5.47 -25.11 14.52
C GLU A 405 6.14 -23.98 15.28
N ALA A 406 6.66 -24.28 16.45
CA ALA A 406 7.52 -23.41 17.24
C ALA A 406 8.44 -24.24 18.09
N TYR A 407 9.62 -23.74 18.41
CA TYR A 407 10.46 -24.35 19.43
C TYR A 407 10.16 -23.73 20.79
N ALA A 408 10.00 -24.58 21.81
CA ALA A 408 9.77 -24.18 23.20
C ALA A 408 10.80 -24.78 24.14
N ARG A 409 11.17 -24.02 25.18
CA ARG A 409 12.08 -24.44 26.24
C ARG A 409 11.51 -24.11 27.62
N GLY A 410 11.50 -25.06 28.53
CA GLY A 410 11.06 -24.88 29.91
C GLY A 410 12.22 -24.71 30.89
N VAL A 411 12.03 -23.82 31.88
CA VAL A 411 12.86 -23.70 33.09
C VAL A 411 11.94 -23.80 34.29
N ALA A 412 11.95 -24.91 34.98
CA ALA A 412 11.01 -25.25 36.03
C ALA A 412 9.54 -25.07 35.60
N ALA A 413 9.24 -25.29 34.32
CA ALA A 413 7.92 -25.04 33.73
C ALA A 413 6.85 -25.96 34.36
N THR A 414 5.68 -25.39 34.58
CA THR A 414 4.50 -26.14 35.08
C THR A 414 3.31 -25.86 34.13
N GLY A 415 2.18 -26.53 34.45
CA GLY A 415 0.93 -26.27 33.71
C GLY A 415 0.96 -26.72 32.26
N ILE A 416 0.33 -25.91 31.38
CA ILE A 416 0.13 -26.26 29.98
C ILE A 416 0.92 -25.28 29.10
N THR A 417 1.82 -25.86 28.29
CA THR A 417 2.56 -25.11 27.24
C THR A 417 2.35 -25.80 25.90
N GLU A 418 1.75 -25.12 24.96
CA GLU A 418 1.40 -25.64 23.64
C GLU A 418 1.28 -24.49 22.63
N ILE A 419 1.24 -24.77 21.32
CA ILE A 419 0.82 -23.83 20.30
C ILE A 419 -0.55 -24.22 19.75
N SER A 420 -1.28 -23.28 19.15
CA SER A 420 -2.51 -23.61 18.45
C SER A 420 -2.79 -22.68 17.30
N MET A 421 -3.42 -23.24 16.27
CA MET A 421 -4.06 -22.48 15.18
C MET A 421 -5.53 -22.26 15.52
N SER A 422 -5.97 -21.01 15.56
CA SER A 422 -7.37 -20.63 15.77
C SER A 422 -7.95 -20.09 14.46
N TRP A 423 -9.12 -20.59 14.08
CA TRP A 423 -9.80 -20.29 12.83
C TRP A 423 -10.95 -19.32 13.03
N PHE A 424 -11.09 -18.38 12.10
CA PHE A 424 -12.13 -17.34 12.15
C PHE A 424 -12.83 -17.21 10.81
N THR A 425 -14.12 -16.86 10.87
CA THR A 425 -14.92 -16.51 9.70
C THR A 425 -14.48 -15.16 9.12
N ILE A 426 -14.99 -14.83 7.94
CA ILE A 426 -14.79 -13.52 7.31
C ILE A 426 -15.27 -12.34 8.18
N SER A 427 -16.23 -12.56 9.07
CA SER A 427 -16.69 -11.55 10.03
C SER A 427 -15.85 -11.49 11.31
N GLY A 428 -14.76 -12.28 11.41
CA GLY A 428 -13.92 -12.35 12.59
C GLY A 428 -14.52 -13.20 13.73
N THR A 429 -15.56 -13.98 13.45
CA THR A 429 -16.13 -14.91 14.44
C THR A 429 -15.27 -16.16 14.56
N TRP A 430 -14.91 -16.54 15.79
CA TRP A 430 -14.14 -17.74 16.05
C TRP A 430 -14.94 -19.00 15.65
N ILE A 431 -14.26 -19.96 15.00
CA ILE A 431 -14.86 -21.23 14.55
C ILE A 431 -14.37 -22.37 15.46
N SER A 432 -13.05 -22.60 15.49
CA SER A 432 -12.41 -23.71 16.18
C SER A 432 -10.93 -23.46 16.36
N GLN A 433 -10.26 -24.36 17.08
CA GLN A 433 -8.80 -24.38 17.16
C GLN A 433 -8.27 -25.81 17.08
N HIS A 434 -7.02 -25.94 16.62
CA HIS A 434 -6.23 -27.16 16.68
C HIS A 434 -4.97 -26.87 17.48
N THR A 435 -4.58 -27.80 18.37
CA THR A 435 -3.46 -27.64 19.30
C THR A 435 -2.34 -28.65 19.01
N SER A 436 -1.11 -28.24 19.29
CA SER A 436 0.08 -29.09 19.17
C SER A 436 0.20 -30.14 20.29
N ASN A 437 1.26 -30.95 20.19
CA ASN A 437 1.84 -31.63 21.36
C ASN A 437 2.23 -30.58 22.43
N ARG A 438 2.38 -31.01 23.66
CA ARG A 438 2.74 -30.15 24.81
C ARG A 438 4.21 -30.27 25.18
N LEU A 439 4.77 -29.14 25.64
CA LEU A 439 6.07 -29.14 26.28
C LEU A 439 6.00 -29.91 27.58
N PRO A 440 6.94 -30.85 27.88
CA PRO A 440 7.05 -31.49 29.19
C PRO A 440 7.25 -30.46 30.31
N THR A 441 6.66 -30.71 31.45
CA THR A 441 6.90 -29.90 32.66
C THR A 441 8.32 -30.08 33.20
N GLY A 442 8.80 -29.09 33.95
CA GLY A 442 10.14 -29.05 34.52
C GLY A 442 11.15 -28.33 33.64
N ASN A 443 12.39 -28.77 33.64
CA ASN A 443 13.45 -28.28 32.77
C ASN A 443 13.47 -29.08 31.48
N SER A 444 13.45 -28.38 30.33
CA SER A 444 13.59 -29.01 29.03
C SER A 444 14.60 -28.28 28.16
N SER A 445 15.23 -29.00 27.24
CA SER A 445 15.90 -28.40 26.09
C SER A 445 14.86 -27.83 25.12
N TRP A 446 15.32 -27.11 24.09
CA TRP A 446 14.48 -26.66 22.99
C TRP A 446 13.77 -27.88 22.36
N THR A 447 12.46 -27.90 22.43
CA THR A 447 11.57 -28.97 21.98
C THR A 447 10.63 -28.40 20.94
N LYS A 448 10.49 -29.10 19.81
CA LYS A 448 9.57 -28.71 18.75
C LYS A 448 8.13 -29.04 19.15
N LEU A 449 7.28 -28.04 19.10
CA LEU A 449 5.83 -28.16 19.17
C LEU A 449 5.27 -27.97 17.78
N SER A 450 4.38 -28.81 17.27
CA SER A 450 3.83 -28.70 15.93
C SER A 450 2.37 -29.15 15.86
N VAL A 451 1.65 -28.57 14.94
CA VAL A 451 0.24 -28.91 14.67
C VAL A 451 -0.03 -28.82 13.18
N ASP A 452 -0.67 -29.88 12.66
CA ASP A 452 -1.22 -29.95 11.32
C ASP A 452 -2.74 -29.88 11.38
N ALA A 453 -3.37 -29.09 10.52
CA ALA A 453 -4.83 -28.99 10.48
C ALA A 453 -5.35 -28.63 9.12
N VAL A 454 -6.57 -29.05 8.85
CA VAL A 454 -7.34 -28.61 7.68
C VAL A 454 -8.20 -27.41 8.09
N ALA A 455 -8.15 -26.35 7.32
CA ALA A 455 -8.99 -25.18 7.53
C ALA A 455 -10.49 -25.58 7.50
N PRO A 456 -11.25 -25.33 8.58
CA PRO A 456 -12.65 -25.75 8.65
C PRO A 456 -13.56 -24.99 7.71
N ALA A 457 -14.76 -25.51 7.49
CA ALA A 457 -15.78 -24.81 6.70
C ALA A 457 -16.05 -23.41 7.25
N GLY A 458 -16.08 -22.41 6.36
CA GLY A 458 -16.28 -21.00 6.70
C GLY A 458 -15.03 -20.26 7.21
N ALA A 459 -13.88 -20.93 7.31
CA ALA A 459 -12.63 -20.27 7.67
C ALA A 459 -12.21 -19.27 6.58
N ALA A 460 -11.86 -18.07 7.01
CA ALA A 460 -11.33 -17.00 6.16
C ALA A 460 -10.00 -16.45 6.70
N SER A 461 -9.69 -16.71 7.97
CA SER A 461 -8.39 -16.37 8.55
C SER A 461 -7.97 -17.37 9.61
N VAL A 462 -6.66 -17.44 9.89
CA VAL A 462 -6.04 -18.22 10.93
C VAL A 462 -5.15 -17.33 11.81
N GLN A 463 -5.16 -17.57 13.12
CA GLN A 463 -4.20 -16.98 14.06
C GLN A 463 -3.38 -18.08 14.71
N LEU A 464 -2.09 -17.87 14.85
CA LEU A 464 -1.22 -18.71 15.64
C LEU A 464 -1.13 -18.18 17.08
N HIS A 465 -1.29 -19.05 18.05
CA HIS A 465 -1.16 -18.77 19.48
C HIS A 465 0.02 -19.54 20.05
N LEU A 466 0.93 -18.85 20.71
CA LEU A 466 1.91 -19.45 21.63
C LEU A 466 1.32 -19.35 23.03
N LYS A 467 1.13 -20.46 23.70
CA LYS A 467 0.37 -20.55 24.95
C LYS A 467 1.23 -21.06 26.12
N SER A 468 1.08 -20.44 27.27
CA SER A 468 1.58 -20.96 28.54
C SER A 468 0.61 -20.56 29.63
N GLY A 469 0.01 -21.51 30.33
CA GLY A 469 -0.97 -21.27 31.38
C GLY A 469 -0.78 -22.19 32.58
N ASP A 470 -1.11 -21.66 33.77
CA ASP A 470 -0.86 -22.29 35.09
C ASP A 470 0.64 -22.61 35.27
N ASN A 471 1.50 -21.77 34.70
CA ASN A 471 2.94 -21.95 34.72
C ASN A 471 3.56 -21.06 35.81
N THR A 472 4.16 -21.68 36.80
CA THR A 472 4.91 -21.02 37.89
C THR A 472 6.39 -20.85 37.58
N GLY A 473 6.89 -21.54 36.52
CA GLY A 473 8.25 -21.40 36.01
C GLY A 473 8.33 -20.45 34.85
N THR A 474 9.27 -20.69 33.94
CA THR A 474 9.49 -19.89 32.73
C THR A 474 9.47 -20.77 31.49
N VAL A 475 8.84 -20.29 30.45
CA VAL A 475 8.85 -20.89 29.10
C VAL A 475 9.35 -19.86 28.08
N TYR A 476 10.23 -20.30 27.21
CA TYR A 476 10.70 -19.51 26.06
C TYR A 476 10.17 -20.15 24.78
N TYR A 477 9.78 -19.31 23.82
CA TYR A 477 9.43 -19.71 22.46
C TYR A 477 10.33 -19.01 21.46
N ASP A 478 10.67 -19.72 20.39
CA ASP A 478 11.47 -19.18 19.29
C ASP A 478 11.25 -19.97 17.99
N ASP A 479 11.78 -19.45 16.87
CA ASP A 479 11.76 -20.09 15.54
C ASP A 479 10.38 -20.63 15.17
N VAL A 480 9.41 -19.75 15.15
CA VAL A 480 8.02 -20.05 14.78
C VAL A 480 7.91 -20.16 13.26
N ALA A 481 7.09 -21.08 12.78
CA ALA A 481 6.71 -21.18 11.39
C ALA A 481 5.21 -21.45 11.26
N ILE A 482 4.60 -20.93 10.19
CA ILE A 482 3.24 -21.23 9.79
C ILE A 482 3.11 -21.16 8.26
N SER A 483 2.54 -22.18 7.66
CA SER A 483 2.42 -22.33 6.20
C SER A 483 1.16 -23.09 5.79
#